data_692c2c54a668e119c8665503c53d382d
#
_entry.id   692c2c54a668e119c8665503c53d382d
#
_cell.length_a   1.000
_cell.length_b   1.000
_cell.length_c   1.000
_cell.angle_alpha   90.00
_cell.angle_beta   90.00
_cell.angle_gamma   90.00
#
_symmetry.space_group_name_H-M   'P 1'
#
loop_
_entity.id
_entity.type
_entity.pdbx_description
1 polymer ?
#
loop_
_entity_poly.entity_id
_entity_poly.type
_entity_poly.pdbx_seq_one_letter_code
_entity_poly.pdbx_strand_id
1 'polypeptide(L)'
;MQKDRLIELLEDQIRSLKEQLEAAARREEHGRLLICELTMQVRQLTESVHSLEEALTLKNGKLKKQENISRGLGKLISNESEKQVPGKAEAVRQTAPSRPCPSPKERGNNKSKRKEHFELEEKVIEVNPEHPLFSISLAKFMGYRDSIRYVYTPPKFEKLVYRQNIYSLNGTVFCGSAPQAPFLNSNYDGSFVAGLCQLRYIYSMSVERIIGFFRESGFELEKPTAHHLLGRAAEVLENLYRALRMAVLEDSYLCCDESYHKVLVEEKNSKGKGVRQGYIWAAVAVRQKLILYLYENGSRSGKVLFDLLSEYEGTVQSDAYSPYRKLESDAYPGIKRIACLQHVKRKFLEIQEEPDAQKIVELTNKLYQKEHEHCVGRQGWTDKDNLRHRKRYAPQILSEIKRELLRIKSKPDLLPKSEMAGAVDYMLSQWEAIKGIFTEGYYYLDNNLVERYNRYISLSRRNSLFFGSHKGGGKRCIILFAGLFMQNAGNKYLRIYHGGNQ
;
A
#
# COMPACT_ATOMS: atom_id res chain seq x y z
N MET A 1 -44.92 70.91 2.72
CA MET A 1 -44.83 69.82 3.70
C MET A 1 -44.51 68.41 3.10
N GLN A 2 -45.32 67.85 2.17
CA GLN A 2 -45.00 66.50 1.60
C GLN A 2 -43.83 66.49 0.58
N LYS A 3 -43.71 67.58 -0.23
CA LYS A 3 -42.55 67.63 -1.18
C LYS A 3 -41.22 67.85 -0.50
N ASP A 4 -41.17 68.64 0.55
CA ASP A 4 -39.94 68.94 1.27
C ASP A 4 -39.38 67.71 1.97
N ARG A 5 -40.28 66.89 2.53
CA ARG A 5 -39.91 65.59 3.16
C ARG A 5 -39.42 64.56 2.15
N LEU A 6 -39.92 64.58 0.91
CA LEU A 6 -39.44 63.69 -0.16
C LEU A 6 -38.08 64.15 -0.67
N ILE A 7 -37.82 65.47 -0.76
CA ILE A 7 -36.50 65.99 -1.15
C ILE A 7 -35.46 65.64 -0.11
N GLU A 8 -35.73 65.77 1.17
CA GLU A 8 -34.84 65.41 2.28
C GLU A 8 -34.48 63.90 2.27
N LEU A 9 -35.48 63.04 2.03
CA LEU A 9 -35.25 61.58 1.86
C LEU A 9 -34.40 61.25 0.65
N LEU A 10 -34.57 61.96 -0.46
CA LEU A 10 -33.75 61.76 -1.66
C LEU A 10 -32.31 62.25 -1.47
N GLU A 11 -32.11 63.35 -0.77
CA GLU A 11 -30.77 63.86 -0.41
C GLU A 11 -30.02 62.92 0.51
N ASP A 12 -30.71 62.36 1.51
CA ASP A 12 -30.11 61.31 2.38
C ASP A 12 -29.77 60.04 1.63
N GLN A 13 -30.63 59.61 0.70
CA GLN A 13 -30.29 58.48 -0.17
C GLN A 13 -29.09 58.76 -1.08
N ILE A 14 -29.01 59.96 -1.67
CA ILE A 14 -27.88 60.38 -2.50
C ILE A 14 -26.58 60.40 -1.67
N ARG A 15 -26.63 60.87 -0.41
CA ARG A 15 -25.49 60.89 0.51
C ARG A 15 -25.03 59.49 0.83
N SER A 16 -25.95 58.60 1.18
CA SER A 16 -25.65 57.18 1.46
C SER A 16 -25.03 56.46 0.26
N LEU A 17 -25.57 56.68 -0.96
CA LEU A 17 -25.02 56.13 -2.20
C LEU A 17 -23.64 56.66 -2.52
N LYS A 18 -23.36 57.94 -2.27
CA LYS A 18 -21.99 58.51 -2.43
C LYS A 18 -20.99 57.87 -1.47
N GLU A 19 -21.35 57.71 -0.21
CA GLU A 19 -20.49 57.00 0.77
C GLU A 19 -20.22 55.56 0.40
N GLN A 20 -21.23 54.85 -0.09
CA GLN A 20 -21.07 53.48 -0.59
C GLN A 20 -20.15 53.42 -1.81
N LEU A 21 -20.25 54.36 -2.73
CA LEU A 21 -19.39 54.45 -3.92
C LEU A 21 -17.94 54.74 -3.54
N GLU A 22 -17.69 55.66 -2.62
CA GLU A 22 -16.34 55.92 -2.12
C GLU A 22 -15.73 54.71 -1.36
N ALA A 23 -16.54 54.00 -0.59
CA ALA A 23 -16.09 52.76 0.08
C ALA A 23 -15.78 51.65 -0.93
N ALA A 24 -16.55 51.54 -2.02
CA ALA A 24 -16.25 50.59 -3.10
C ALA A 24 -14.99 50.97 -3.86
N ALA A 25 -14.77 52.25 -4.18
CA ALA A 25 -13.55 52.74 -4.83
C ALA A 25 -12.28 52.43 -3.97
N ARG A 26 -12.37 52.69 -2.65
CA ARG A 26 -11.25 52.32 -1.73
C ARG A 26 -10.96 50.85 -1.67
N ARG A 27 -11.98 49.98 -1.73
CA ARG A 27 -11.79 48.50 -1.80
C ARG A 27 -11.15 48.09 -3.11
N GLU A 28 -11.52 48.70 -4.23
CA GLU A 28 -10.96 48.43 -5.54
C GLU A 28 -9.49 48.85 -5.61
N GLU A 29 -9.14 50.01 -5.07
CA GLU A 29 -7.73 50.46 -5.01
C GLU A 29 -6.87 49.57 -4.10
N HIS A 30 -7.39 49.16 -2.95
CA HIS A 30 -6.72 48.20 -2.07
C HIS A 30 -6.53 46.84 -2.77
N GLY A 31 -7.54 46.38 -3.51
CA GLY A 31 -7.46 45.16 -4.32
C GLY A 31 -6.38 45.23 -5.40
N ARG A 32 -6.26 46.40 -6.08
CA ARG A 32 -5.19 46.62 -7.08
C ARG A 32 -3.80 46.60 -6.48
N LEU A 33 -3.59 47.19 -5.31
CA LEU A 33 -2.31 47.17 -4.60
C LEU A 33 -1.95 45.74 -4.18
N LEU A 34 -2.88 44.97 -3.66
CA LEU A 34 -2.67 43.58 -3.27
C LEU A 34 -2.33 42.70 -4.48
N ILE A 35 -2.97 42.89 -5.62
CA ILE A 35 -2.68 42.21 -6.87
C ILE A 35 -1.26 42.52 -7.34
N CYS A 36 -0.83 43.78 -7.25
CA CYS A 36 0.49 44.21 -7.62
C CYS A 36 1.56 43.54 -6.72
N GLU A 37 1.36 43.49 -5.43
CA GLU A 37 2.24 42.84 -4.46
C GLU A 37 2.35 41.35 -4.69
N LEU A 38 1.21 40.66 -4.87
CA LEU A 38 1.17 39.23 -5.21
C LEU A 38 1.88 38.94 -6.55
N THR A 39 1.73 39.82 -7.52
CA THR A 39 2.39 39.68 -8.82
C THR A 39 3.93 39.76 -8.68
N MET A 40 4.42 40.67 -7.84
CA MET A 40 5.85 40.76 -7.54
C MET A 40 6.37 39.51 -6.80
N GLN A 41 5.62 39.00 -5.82
CA GLN A 41 5.96 37.76 -5.11
C GLN A 41 6.00 36.56 -6.05
N VAL A 42 5.03 36.43 -6.94
CA VAL A 42 5.01 35.36 -7.97
C VAL A 42 6.25 35.45 -8.87
N ARG A 43 6.63 36.68 -9.28
CA ARG A 43 7.81 36.87 -10.12
C ARG A 43 9.12 36.44 -9.40
N GLN A 44 9.31 36.84 -8.14
CA GLN A 44 10.45 36.42 -7.33
C GLN A 44 10.51 34.89 -7.13
N LEU A 45 9.37 34.27 -6.87
CA LEU A 45 9.29 32.80 -6.76
C LEU A 45 9.63 32.13 -8.09
N THR A 46 9.19 32.67 -9.21
CA THR A 46 9.49 32.14 -10.55
C THR A 46 11.00 32.19 -10.85
N GLU A 47 11.66 33.31 -10.51
CA GLU A 47 13.12 33.47 -10.66
C GLU A 47 13.88 32.50 -9.75
N SER A 48 13.42 32.28 -8.52
CA SER A 48 14.02 31.31 -7.59
C SER A 48 13.86 29.87 -8.08
N VAL A 49 12.72 29.50 -8.65
CA VAL A 49 12.48 28.19 -9.25
C VAL A 49 13.41 27.98 -10.44
N HIS A 50 13.59 28.99 -11.28
CA HIS A 50 14.47 28.89 -12.45
C HIS A 50 15.93 28.66 -12.04
N SER A 51 16.43 29.38 -11.04
CA SER A 51 17.79 29.18 -10.51
C SER A 51 17.99 27.77 -9.88
N LEU A 52 16.98 27.24 -9.22
CA LEU A 52 16.99 25.88 -8.67
C LEU A 52 16.97 24.80 -9.79
N GLU A 53 16.24 25.04 -10.87
CA GLU A 53 16.22 24.12 -12.03
C GLU A 53 17.58 24.09 -12.75
N GLU A 54 18.27 25.23 -12.88
CA GLU A 54 19.64 25.29 -13.42
C GLU A 54 20.63 24.53 -12.52
N ALA A 55 20.57 24.73 -11.21
CA ALA A 55 21.41 24.02 -10.25
C ALA A 55 21.16 22.49 -10.28
N LEU A 56 19.90 22.08 -10.47
CA LEU A 56 19.51 20.67 -10.57
C LEU A 56 20.02 20.03 -11.86
N THR A 57 19.96 20.76 -12.99
CA THR A 57 20.48 20.28 -14.28
C THR A 57 21.99 20.10 -14.25
N LEU A 58 22.69 21.01 -13.59
CA LEU A 58 24.16 20.92 -13.40
C LEU A 58 24.53 19.72 -12.52
N LYS A 59 23.78 19.48 -11.44
CA LYS A 59 23.98 18.35 -10.53
C LYS A 59 23.67 17.01 -11.20
N ASN A 60 22.60 16.92 -11.99
CA ASN A 60 22.26 15.75 -12.78
C ASN A 60 23.31 15.44 -13.87
N GLY A 61 23.91 16.46 -14.46
CA GLY A 61 25.02 16.30 -15.40
C GLY A 61 26.28 15.71 -14.74
N LYS A 62 26.58 16.10 -13.50
CA LYS A 62 27.67 15.52 -12.70
C LYS A 62 27.39 14.07 -12.33
N LEU A 63 26.15 13.75 -11.93
CA LEU A 63 25.73 12.40 -11.58
C LEU A 63 25.83 11.44 -12.78
N LYS A 64 25.38 11.85 -13.96
CA LYS A 64 25.53 11.05 -15.20
C LYS A 64 26.99 10.79 -15.58
N LYS A 65 27.89 11.75 -15.35
CA LYS A 65 29.32 11.54 -15.54
C LYS A 65 29.87 10.50 -14.58
N GLN A 66 29.45 10.53 -13.32
CA GLN A 66 29.86 9.59 -12.28
C GLN A 66 29.34 8.17 -12.55
N GLU A 67 28.08 8.04 -12.99
CA GLU A 67 27.50 6.75 -13.42
C GLU A 67 28.22 6.17 -14.65
N ASN A 68 28.63 6.99 -15.60
CA ASN A 68 29.37 6.55 -16.79
C ASN A 68 30.78 6.08 -16.42
N ILE A 69 31.43 6.74 -15.45
CA ILE A 69 32.75 6.31 -14.93
C ILE A 69 32.59 4.98 -14.18
N SER A 70 31.56 4.83 -13.34
CA SER A 70 31.26 3.59 -12.61
C SER A 70 30.95 2.42 -13.56
N ARG A 71 30.16 2.66 -14.64
CA ARG A 71 29.92 1.64 -15.68
C ARG A 71 31.18 1.28 -16.46
N GLY A 72 32.06 2.27 -16.70
CA GLY A 72 33.36 2.05 -17.34
C GLY A 72 34.27 1.16 -16.49
N LEU A 73 34.36 1.42 -15.18
CA LEU A 73 35.09 0.61 -14.21
C LEU A 73 34.53 -0.80 -14.08
N GLY A 74 33.20 -0.94 -14.03
CA GLY A 74 32.53 -2.25 -14.00
C GLY A 74 32.85 -3.11 -15.25
N LYS A 75 32.93 -2.50 -16.45
CA LYS A 75 33.33 -3.19 -17.67
C LYS A 75 34.81 -3.58 -17.70
N LEU A 76 35.69 -2.80 -17.07
CA LEU A 76 37.11 -3.13 -16.95
C LEU A 76 37.30 -4.33 -16.00
N ILE A 77 36.59 -4.37 -14.89
CA ILE A 77 36.64 -5.46 -13.92
C ILE A 77 36.07 -6.77 -14.52
N SER A 78 34.97 -6.69 -15.30
CA SER A 78 34.40 -7.86 -15.97
C SER A 78 35.29 -8.39 -17.11
N ASN A 79 36.02 -7.52 -17.79
CA ASN A 79 36.95 -7.93 -18.87
C ASN A 79 38.24 -8.56 -18.33
N GLU A 80 38.66 -8.29 -17.09
CA GLU A 80 39.79 -8.98 -16.46
C GLU A 80 39.44 -10.40 -15.98
N SER A 81 38.19 -10.69 -15.68
CA SER A 81 37.76 -12.04 -15.28
C SER A 81 37.56 -13.04 -16.43
N GLU A 82 37.52 -12.57 -17.70
CA GLU A 82 37.32 -13.43 -18.88
C GLU A 82 38.62 -13.83 -19.62
N LYS A 83 39.81 -13.39 -19.18
CA LYS A 83 41.08 -13.72 -19.82
C LYS A 83 41.96 -14.62 -18.94
N GLN A 84 41.50 -15.83 -18.61
CA GLN A 84 42.39 -16.89 -18.19
C GLN A 84 41.85 -18.25 -18.63
N VAL A 85 42.39 -18.73 -19.77
CA VAL A 85 42.52 -20.16 -20.17
C VAL A 85 43.62 -20.22 -21.22
N PRO A 86 44.47 -21.24 -21.35
CA PRO A 86 44.79 -22.33 -20.43
C PRO A 86 46.31 -22.51 -20.22
N GLY A 87 46.68 -23.09 -19.13
CA GLY A 87 48.03 -23.62 -18.94
C GLY A 87 48.05 -24.68 -17.85
N LYS A 88 48.34 -25.91 -18.21
CA LYS A 88 48.54 -27.05 -17.31
C LYS A 88 49.61 -26.72 -16.28
N ALA A 89 49.28 -26.86 -15.00
CA ALA A 89 50.24 -27.19 -13.94
C ALA A 89 49.52 -27.99 -12.85
N GLU A 90 49.98 -29.22 -12.66
CA GLU A 90 49.69 -30.07 -11.50
C GLU A 90 50.11 -29.30 -10.23
N ALA A 91 49.19 -29.04 -9.33
CA ALA A 91 49.49 -28.57 -7.99
C ALA A 91 48.73 -29.41 -6.96
N VAL A 92 49.54 -30.10 -6.20
CA VAL A 92 49.31 -30.82 -4.96
C VAL A 92 48.07 -30.37 -4.20
N ARG A 93 47.09 -31.27 -4.07
CA ARG A 93 45.97 -31.16 -3.17
C ARG A 93 46.44 -31.29 -1.71
N GLN A 94 46.48 -30.18 -1.01
CA GLN A 94 46.45 -30.22 0.45
C GLN A 94 45.00 -30.50 0.90
N THR A 95 44.81 -31.67 1.47
CA THR A 95 43.55 -32.13 2.02
C THR A 95 43.21 -31.35 3.29
N ALA A 96 42.17 -30.52 3.23
CA ALA A 96 41.49 -30.08 4.42
C ALA A 96 40.73 -31.25 5.07
N PRO A 97 40.64 -31.33 6.41
CA PRO A 97 40.04 -32.47 7.09
C PRO A 97 38.55 -32.58 6.70
N SER A 98 38.21 -33.74 6.15
CA SER A 98 36.86 -34.14 5.80
C SER A 98 35.99 -34.22 7.06
N ARG A 99 34.88 -33.47 7.10
CA ARG A 99 33.80 -33.71 8.06
C ARG A 99 33.29 -35.14 7.85
N PRO A 100 33.09 -35.94 8.92
CA PRO A 100 32.59 -37.29 8.78
C PRO A 100 31.20 -37.28 8.14
N CYS A 101 31.05 -38.03 7.06
CA CYS A 101 29.78 -38.28 6.41
C CYS A 101 28.93 -39.14 7.36
N PRO A 102 27.68 -38.74 7.68
CA PRO A 102 26.83 -39.58 8.53
C PRO A 102 26.54 -40.91 7.85
N SER A 103 26.63 -42.01 8.62
CA SER A 103 26.43 -43.36 8.14
C SER A 103 25.04 -43.58 7.53
N PRO A 104 24.90 -44.51 6.56
CA PRO A 104 23.64 -44.75 5.85
C PRO A 104 22.45 -45.22 6.71
N LYS A 105 22.70 -45.56 7.98
CA LYS A 105 21.64 -46.04 8.90
C LYS A 105 20.80 -44.98 9.56
N GLU A 106 21.17 -43.70 9.49
CA GLU A 106 20.40 -42.60 10.10
C GLU A 106 19.49 -41.81 9.12
N ARG A 107 19.39 -42.27 7.88
CA ARG A 107 18.31 -41.78 7.00
C ARG A 107 17.02 -42.44 7.43
N GLY A 108 16.48 -41.97 8.56
CA GLY A 108 15.11 -42.21 8.93
C GLY A 108 14.21 -41.86 7.78
N ASN A 109 13.22 -42.71 7.54
CA ASN A 109 12.16 -42.57 6.53
C ASN A 109 11.26 -41.35 6.85
N ASN A 110 11.85 -40.16 6.93
CA ASN A 110 11.10 -38.89 6.88
C ASN A 110 10.70 -38.66 5.42
N LYS A 111 9.81 -39.52 4.91
CA LYS A 111 8.93 -39.11 3.85
C LYS A 111 8.11 -37.96 4.44
N SER A 112 8.49 -36.72 4.17
CA SER A 112 7.63 -35.58 4.41
C SER A 112 6.29 -35.95 3.78
N LYS A 113 5.26 -36.16 4.62
CA LYS A 113 3.90 -36.38 4.12
C LYS A 113 3.62 -35.18 3.24
N ARG A 114 3.43 -35.41 1.94
CA ARG A 114 3.02 -34.36 1.01
C ARG A 114 1.75 -33.77 1.58
N LYS A 115 1.68 -32.43 1.70
CA LYS A 115 0.47 -31.75 2.14
C LYS A 115 -0.63 -32.11 1.14
N GLU A 116 -1.63 -32.85 1.59
CA GLU A 116 -2.82 -33.14 0.80
C GLU A 116 -3.73 -31.93 0.82
N HIS A 117 -4.31 -31.60 -0.33
CA HIS A 117 -5.27 -30.49 -0.46
C HIS A 117 -6.69 -31.06 -0.29
N PHE A 118 -7.11 -31.20 0.96
CA PHE A 118 -8.38 -31.84 1.35
C PHE A 118 -9.64 -31.07 0.90
N GLU A 119 -9.50 -29.84 0.44
CA GLU A 119 -10.64 -28.99 0.02
C GLU A 119 -10.95 -29.10 -1.49
N LEU A 120 -10.22 -29.94 -2.22
CA LEU A 120 -10.44 -30.12 -3.66
C LEU A 120 -11.44 -31.25 -3.88
N GLU A 121 -12.30 -31.07 -4.89
CA GLU A 121 -13.18 -32.13 -5.36
C GLU A 121 -12.37 -33.28 -5.95
N GLU A 122 -12.54 -34.47 -5.41
CA GLU A 122 -11.84 -35.67 -5.87
C GLU A 122 -12.60 -36.33 -7.00
N LYS A 123 -11.92 -36.56 -8.12
CA LYS A 123 -12.41 -37.35 -9.22
C LYS A 123 -11.59 -38.63 -9.33
N VAL A 124 -12.16 -39.75 -8.93
CA VAL A 124 -11.53 -41.05 -9.04
C VAL A 124 -11.65 -41.57 -10.46
N ILE A 125 -10.51 -41.91 -11.08
CA ILE A 125 -10.44 -42.54 -12.41
C ILE A 125 -9.82 -43.92 -12.21
N GLU A 126 -10.59 -44.95 -12.40
CA GLU A 126 -10.12 -46.35 -12.35
C GLU A 126 -9.31 -46.66 -13.61
N VAL A 127 -8.11 -47.19 -13.40
CA VAL A 127 -7.21 -47.59 -14.46
C VAL A 127 -6.87 -49.07 -14.31
N ASN A 128 -7.26 -49.86 -15.28
CA ASN A 128 -6.98 -51.27 -15.34
C ASN A 128 -5.59 -51.53 -15.97
N PRO A 129 -4.92 -52.69 -15.66
CA PRO A 129 -3.65 -53.03 -16.31
C PRO A 129 -3.83 -53.27 -17.82
N GLU A 130 -3.00 -52.62 -18.63
CA GLU A 130 -2.90 -52.82 -20.06
C GLU A 130 -1.74 -53.77 -20.37
N HIS A 131 -1.98 -55.08 -20.22
CA HIS A 131 -0.97 -56.08 -20.52
C HIS A 131 -1.56 -57.20 -21.35
N PRO A 132 -0.89 -57.73 -22.41
CA PRO A 132 -1.43 -58.74 -23.31
C PRO A 132 -1.89 -60.04 -22.62
N LEU A 133 -1.29 -60.38 -21.47
CA LEU A 133 -1.63 -61.56 -20.67
C LEU A 133 -2.67 -61.29 -19.57
N PHE A 134 -3.12 -60.03 -19.42
CA PHE A 134 -4.09 -59.64 -18.40
C PHE A 134 -5.52 -59.76 -18.90
N SER A 135 -6.32 -60.53 -18.17
CA SER A 135 -7.77 -60.60 -18.38
C SER A 135 -8.51 -60.34 -17.07
N ILE A 136 -9.32 -59.30 -17.02
CA ILE A 136 -10.06 -58.89 -15.85
C ILE A 136 -11.01 -59.99 -15.33
N SER A 137 -11.54 -60.83 -16.26
CA SER A 137 -12.44 -61.94 -15.90
C SER A 137 -11.76 -63.13 -15.22
N LEU A 138 -10.47 -63.27 -15.37
CA LEU A 138 -9.67 -64.35 -14.81
C LEU A 138 -8.81 -63.86 -13.63
N ALA A 139 -8.68 -62.61 -13.43
CA ALA A 139 -7.81 -62.00 -12.42
C ALA A 139 -8.54 -61.84 -11.08
N LYS A 140 -7.87 -62.17 -10.00
CA LYS A 140 -8.33 -61.91 -8.64
C LYS A 140 -7.92 -60.48 -8.24
N PHE A 141 -8.89 -59.64 -7.85
CA PHE A 141 -8.61 -58.31 -7.33
C PHE A 141 -7.83 -58.39 -6.00
N MET A 142 -6.68 -57.68 -5.91
CA MET A 142 -5.78 -57.70 -4.76
C MET A 142 -5.76 -56.36 -4.01
N GLY A 143 -6.41 -55.34 -4.55
CA GLY A 143 -6.41 -54.00 -3.99
C GLY A 143 -6.01 -52.95 -5.02
N TYR A 144 -5.97 -51.71 -4.60
CA TYR A 144 -5.62 -50.58 -5.46
C TYR A 144 -4.43 -49.77 -4.89
N ARG A 145 -3.77 -49.03 -5.75
CA ARG A 145 -2.71 -48.10 -5.41
C ARG A 145 -3.06 -46.76 -6.03
N ASP A 146 -3.22 -45.73 -5.17
CA ASP A 146 -3.54 -44.38 -5.60
C ASP A 146 -2.31 -43.64 -6.12
N SER A 147 -2.50 -42.93 -7.21
CA SER A 147 -1.54 -41.99 -7.76
C SER A 147 -2.21 -40.65 -7.97
N ILE A 148 -1.97 -39.70 -7.06
CA ILE A 148 -2.63 -38.41 -7.05
C ILE A 148 -1.97 -37.46 -8.07
N ARG A 149 -2.78 -36.79 -8.89
CA ARG A 149 -2.39 -35.72 -9.79
C ARG A 149 -3.32 -34.53 -9.60
N TYR A 150 -2.75 -33.34 -9.38
CA TYR A 150 -3.52 -32.11 -9.36
C TYR A 150 -3.62 -31.56 -10.78
N VAL A 151 -4.83 -31.36 -11.26
CA VAL A 151 -5.12 -30.82 -12.61
C VAL A 151 -5.60 -29.40 -12.48
N TYR A 152 -5.03 -28.48 -13.25
CA TYR A 152 -5.51 -27.11 -13.39
C TYR A 152 -6.42 -27.02 -14.62
N THR A 153 -7.66 -26.58 -14.40
CA THR A 153 -8.60 -26.25 -15.48
C THR A 153 -8.67 -24.73 -15.59
N PRO A 154 -8.41 -24.15 -16.77
CA PRO A 154 -8.59 -22.71 -16.99
C PRO A 154 -10.00 -22.24 -16.63
N PRO A 155 -10.18 -20.94 -16.28
CA PRO A 155 -11.50 -20.41 -15.95
C PRO A 155 -12.47 -20.64 -17.11
N LYS A 156 -13.66 -21.12 -16.77
CA LYS A 156 -14.73 -21.40 -17.71
C LYS A 156 -15.76 -20.28 -17.65
N PHE A 157 -16.14 -19.75 -18.81
CA PHE A 157 -17.27 -18.84 -18.93
C PHE A 157 -18.53 -19.62 -19.33
N GLU A 158 -19.64 -19.28 -18.69
CA GLU A 158 -20.95 -19.92 -18.97
C GLU A 158 -21.98 -18.86 -19.32
N LYS A 159 -22.82 -19.14 -20.30
CA LYS A 159 -23.99 -18.33 -20.63
C LYS A 159 -25.22 -18.93 -19.95
N LEU A 160 -25.68 -18.32 -18.87
CA LEU A 160 -26.90 -18.70 -18.20
C LEU A 160 -28.09 -18.02 -18.88
N VAL A 161 -29.08 -18.80 -19.31
CA VAL A 161 -30.31 -18.31 -19.94
C VAL A 161 -31.47 -18.58 -18.99
N TYR A 162 -31.93 -17.54 -18.30
CA TYR A 162 -33.14 -17.63 -17.47
C TYR A 162 -34.37 -17.48 -18.35
N ARG A 163 -35.02 -18.60 -18.67
CA ARG A 163 -36.26 -18.61 -19.47
C ARG A 163 -37.45 -18.37 -18.53
N GLN A 164 -38.03 -17.17 -18.60
CA GLN A 164 -39.18 -16.77 -17.80
C GLN A 164 -40.46 -17.29 -18.47
N ASN A 165 -41.14 -18.25 -17.86
CA ASN A 165 -42.43 -18.74 -18.36
C ASN A 165 -43.54 -17.71 -18.06
N ILE A 166 -44.37 -17.49 -19.03
CA ILE A 166 -45.49 -16.54 -18.98
C ILE A 166 -46.79 -17.35 -19.02
N TYR A 167 -47.68 -17.11 -18.06
CA TYR A 167 -48.97 -17.78 -17.95
C TYR A 167 -50.07 -16.72 -17.91
N SER A 168 -51.24 -17.07 -18.43
CA SER A 168 -52.45 -16.28 -18.30
C SER A 168 -53.50 -17.07 -17.50
N LEU A 169 -54.08 -16.44 -16.47
CA LEU A 169 -55.17 -16.98 -15.68
C LEU A 169 -56.23 -15.89 -15.49
N ASN A 170 -57.45 -16.16 -15.97
CA ASN A 170 -58.58 -15.23 -15.89
C ASN A 170 -58.27 -13.81 -16.41
N GLY A 171 -57.51 -13.72 -17.52
CA GLY A 171 -57.11 -12.45 -18.15
C GLY A 171 -55.93 -11.73 -17.48
N THR A 172 -55.44 -12.25 -16.37
CA THR A 172 -54.25 -11.72 -15.67
C THR A 172 -53.01 -12.48 -16.11
N VAL A 173 -51.97 -11.75 -16.48
CA VAL A 173 -50.69 -12.34 -16.95
C VAL A 173 -49.72 -12.46 -15.76
N PHE A 174 -49.16 -13.64 -15.59
CA PHE A 174 -48.13 -13.98 -14.61
C PHE A 174 -46.85 -14.34 -15.36
N CYS A 175 -45.73 -13.72 -14.97
CA CYS A 175 -44.41 -13.99 -15.54
C CYS A 175 -43.46 -14.44 -14.44
N GLY A 176 -42.66 -15.47 -14.73
CA GLY A 176 -41.54 -15.84 -13.82
C GLY A 176 -40.54 -14.69 -13.71
N SER A 177 -39.82 -14.62 -12.60
CA SER A 177 -38.77 -13.64 -12.38
C SER A 177 -37.40 -14.29 -12.47
N ALA A 178 -36.47 -13.66 -13.20
CA ALA A 178 -35.05 -14.04 -13.17
C ALA A 178 -34.38 -13.46 -11.94
N PRO A 179 -33.31 -14.10 -11.41
CA PRO A 179 -32.48 -13.50 -10.35
C PRO A 179 -31.97 -12.12 -10.77
N GLN A 180 -31.90 -11.19 -9.81
CA GLN A 180 -31.40 -9.86 -10.09
C GLN A 180 -29.92 -9.89 -10.39
N ALA A 181 -29.50 -9.25 -11.49
CA ALA A 181 -28.10 -9.00 -11.76
C ALA A 181 -27.55 -7.96 -10.76
N PRO A 182 -26.23 -7.93 -10.49
CA PRO A 182 -25.63 -6.97 -9.57
C PRO A 182 -25.83 -5.52 -10.01
N PHE A 183 -26.12 -5.32 -11.28
CA PHE A 183 -26.39 -4.01 -11.89
C PHE A 183 -27.67 -4.05 -12.72
N LEU A 184 -28.45 -3.00 -12.65
CA LEU A 184 -29.61 -2.82 -13.54
C LEU A 184 -29.16 -2.86 -15.01
N ASN A 185 -29.92 -3.57 -15.85
CA ASN A 185 -29.65 -3.71 -17.27
C ASN A 185 -28.25 -4.27 -17.61
N SER A 186 -27.75 -5.18 -16.79
CA SER A 186 -26.46 -5.86 -17.03
C SER A 186 -26.67 -7.32 -17.34
N ASN A 187 -25.97 -7.81 -18.36
CA ASN A 187 -25.90 -9.26 -18.70
C ASN A 187 -24.73 -9.94 -17.94
N TYR A 188 -24.01 -9.22 -17.08
CA TYR A 188 -22.88 -9.76 -16.35
C TYR A 188 -23.30 -10.14 -14.93
N ASP A 189 -23.09 -11.40 -14.59
CA ASP A 189 -23.35 -11.92 -13.26
C ASP A 189 -22.39 -11.35 -12.22
N GLY A 190 -22.75 -11.41 -10.94
CA GLY A 190 -21.90 -10.95 -9.84
C GLY A 190 -20.56 -11.63 -9.79
N SER A 191 -20.49 -12.93 -10.11
CA SER A 191 -19.23 -13.70 -10.17
C SER A 191 -18.28 -13.18 -11.24
N PHE A 192 -18.79 -12.76 -12.40
CA PHE A 192 -18.00 -12.16 -13.47
C PHE A 192 -17.36 -10.83 -13.01
N VAL A 193 -18.18 -9.95 -12.42
CA VAL A 193 -17.73 -8.64 -11.93
C VAL A 193 -16.72 -8.81 -10.80
N ALA A 194 -16.96 -9.74 -9.88
CA ALA A 194 -16.04 -10.06 -8.79
C ALA A 194 -14.70 -10.57 -9.31
N GLY A 195 -14.72 -11.50 -10.28
CA GLY A 195 -13.51 -12.01 -10.94
C GLY A 195 -12.73 -10.91 -11.63
N LEU A 196 -13.40 -10.02 -12.36
CA LEU A 196 -12.79 -8.85 -13.00
C LEU A 196 -12.11 -7.91 -11.97
N CYS A 197 -12.78 -7.62 -10.85
CA CYS A 197 -12.25 -6.81 -9.76
C CYS A 197 -11.04 -7.49 -9.10
N GLN A 198 -11.10 -8.78 -8.83
CA GLN A 198 -10.02 -9.56 -8.23
C GLN A 198 -8.76 -9.55 -9.10
N LEU A 199 -8.90 -9.86 -10.40
CA LEU A 199 -7.79 -9.83 -11.35
C LEU A 199 -7.16 -8.43 -11.43
N ARG A 200 -8.00 -7.39 -11.48
CA ARG A 200 -7.55 -6.01 -11.64
C ARG A 200 -6.88 -5.45 -10.40
N TYR A 201 -7.44 -5.62 -9.22
CA TYR A 201 -7.02 -4.90 -8.01
C TYR A 201 -6.23 -5.76 -7.04
N ILE A 202 -6.56 -7.03 -6.87
CA ILE A 202 -5.82 -7.94 -5.98
C ILE A 202 -4.59 -8.51 -6.68
N TYR A 203 -4.77 -9.02 -7.91
CA TYR A 203 -3.65 -9.56 -8.70
C TYR A 203 -2.93 -8.50 -9.55
N SER A 204 -3.39 -7.24 -9.48
CA SER A 204 -2.75 -6.09 -10.13
C SER A 204 -2.58 -6.22 -11.66
N MET A 205 -3.41 -7.01 -12.33
CA MET A 205 -3.35 -7.15 -13.79
C MET A 205 -3.81 -5.86 -14.48
N SER A 206 -3.22 -5.50 -15.62
CA SER A 206 -3.76 -4.43 -16.46
C SER A 206 -5.04 -4.88 -17.15
N VAL A 207 -5.92 -3.93 -17.52
CA VAL A 207 -7.19 -4.28 -18.19
C VAL A 207 -6.93 -5.03 -19.51
N GLU A 208 -5.91 -4.63 -20.24
CA GLU A 208 -5.49 -5.29 -21.49
C GLU A 208 -5.11 -6.77 -21.27
N ARG A 209 -4.37 -7.05 -20.19
CA ARG A 209 -4.00 -8.44 -19.84
C ARG A 209 -5.21 -9.26 -19.42
N ILE A 210 -6.15 -8.65 -18.69
CA ILE A 210 -7.41 -9.34 -18.32
C ILE A 210 -8.23 -9.67 -19.56
N ILE A 211 -8.35 -8.73 -20.50
CA ILE A 211 -9.04 -8.96 -21.78
C ILE A 211 -8.36 -10.09 -22.57
N GLY A 212 -7.03 -10.09 -22.65
CA GLY A 212 -6.26 -11.18 -23.27
C GLY A 212 -6.54 -12.53 -22.62
N PHE A 213 -6.46 -12.59 -21.29
CA PHE A 213 -6.74 -13.79 -20.51
C PHE A 213 -8.18 -14.32 -20.69
N PHE A 214 -9.17 -13.41 -20.76
CA PHE A 214 -10.56 -13.79 -21.03
C PHE A 214 -10.73 -14.32 -22.45
N ARG A 215 -10.07 -13.69 -23.43
CA ARG A 215 -10.09 -14.15 -24.84
C ARG A 215 -9.49 -15.55 -25.00
N GLU A 216 -8.35 -15.81 -24.35
CA GLU A 216 -7.73 -17.14 -24.30
C GLU A 216 -8.67 -18.20 -23.67
N SER A 217 -9.57 -17.77 -22.79
CA SER A 217 -10.58 -18.62 -22.15
C SER A 217 -11.92 -18.66 -22.93
N GLY A 218 -11.97 -18.11 -24.13
CA GLY A 218 -13.13 -18.14 -25.02
C GLY A 218 -14.16 -17.03 -24.78
N PHE A 219 -13.82 -15.96 -24.08
CA PHE A 219 -14.72 -14.85 -23.80
C PHE A 219 -14.16 -13.51 -24.29
N GLU A 220 -14.85 -12.86 -25.21
CA GLU A 220 -14.46 -11.54 -25.69
C GLU A 220 -15.09 -10.44 -24.83
N LEU A 221 -14.24 -9.60 -24.23
CA LEU A 221 -14.62 -8.45 -23.42
C LEU A 221 -14.05 -7.18 -24.02
N GLU A 222 -14.92 -6.23 -24.32
CA GLU A 222 -14.51 -4.90 -24.79
C GLU A 222 -13.89 -4.06 -23.67
N LYS A 223 -12.84 -3.28 -23.97
CA LYS A 223 -12.13 -2.44 -23.00
C LYS A 223 -13.04 -1.40 -22.33
N PRO A 224 -13.90 -0.66 -23.05
CA PRO A 224 -14.85 0.26 -22.42
C PRO A 224 -15.80 -0.45 -21.46
N THR A 225 -16.29 -1.65 -21.82
CA THR A 225 -17.16 -2.46 -20.97
C THR A 225 -16.47 -2.89 -19.70
N ALA A 226 -15.21 -3.34 -19.77
CA ALA A 226 -14.42 -3.67 -18.59
C ALA A 226 -14.29 -2.49 -17.63
N HIS A 227 -13.94 -1.30 -18.15
CA HIS A 227 -13.85 -0.08 -17.32
C HIS A 227 -15.20 0.34 -16.74
N HIS A 228 -16.29 0.19 -17.49
CA HIS A 228 -17.65 0.49 -17.02
C HIS A 228 -18.06 -0.43 -15.85
N LEU A 229 -17.84 -1.75 -15.99
CA LEU A 229 -18.14 -2.72 -14.96
C LEU A 229 -17.33 -2.46 -13.67
N LEU A 230 -16.03 -2.18 -13.79
CA LEU A 230 -15.18 -1.80 -12.65
C LEU A 230 -15.68 -0.51 -11.99
N GLY A 231 -16.16 0.45 -12.79
CA GLY A 231 -16.74 1.69 -12.29
C GLY A 231 -18.00 1.46 -11.46
N ARG A 232 -18.91 0.67 -11.96
CA ARG A 232 -20.17 0.31 -11.27
C ARG A 232 -19.94 -0.53 -10.03
N ALA A 233 -18.95 -1.44 -10.07
CA ALA A 233 -18.56 -2.20 -8.88
C ALA A 233 -18.13 -1.29 -7.74
N ALA A 234 -17.34 -0.23 -8.01
CA ALA A 234 -16.96 0.73 -6.99
C ALA A 234 -18.16 1.47 -6.40
N GLU A 235 -19.14 1.85 -7.24
CA GLU A 235 -20.36 2.54 -6.80
C GLU A 235 -21.22 1.66 -5.86
N VAL A 236 -21.37 0.36 -6.19
CA VAL A 236 -22.08 -0.59 -5.32
C VAL A 236 -21.37 -0.81 -3.99
N LEU A 237 -20.02 -0.85 -4.01
CA LEU A 237 -19.21 -1.07 -2.81
C LEU A 237 -19.00 0.19 -1.95
N GLU A 238 -19.47 1.35 -2.38
CA GLU A 238 -19.22 2.63 -1.68
C GLU A 238 -19.81 2.65 -0.26
N ASN A 239 -21.03 2.13 -0.07
CA ASN A 239 -21.63 2.07 1.26
C ASN A 239 -20.87 1.12 2.20
N LEU A 240 -20.42 -0.02 1.67
CA LEU A 240 -19.54 -0.93 2.41
C LEU A 240 -18.22 -0.23 2.78
N TYR A 241 -17.62 0.49 1.84
CA TYR A 241 -16.39 1.25 2.08
C TYR A 241 -16.57 2.27 3.21
N ARG A 242 -17.68 3.01 3.22
CA ARG A 242 -17.99 3.98 4.29
C ARG A 242 -18.14 3.31 5.65
N ALA A 243 -18.88 2.19 5.73
CA ALA A 243 -19.05 1.43 6.97
C ALA A 243 -17.71 0.88 7.48
N LEU A 244 -16.89 0.31 6.61
CA LEU A 244 -15.57 -0.21 6.98
C LEU A 244 -14.59 0.91 7.35
N ARG A 245 -14.72 2.11 6.76
CA ARG A 245 -13.95 3.29 7.18
C ARG A 245 -14.23 3.64 8.64
N MET A 246 -15.50 3.65 9.04
CA MET A 246 -15.88 3.87 10.45
C MET A 246 -15.29 2.79 11.36
N ALA A 247 -15.42 1.53 10.98
CA ALA A 247 -14.86 0.42 11.75
C ALA A 247 -13.33 0.52 11.92
N VAL A 248 -12.60 0.97 10.90
CA VAL A 248 -11.14 1.20 11.03
C VAL A 248 -10.83 2.28 12.07
N LEU A 249 -11.62 3.35 12.11
CA LEU A 249 -11.43 4.46 13.05
C LEU A 249 -11.86 4.15 14.48
N GLU A 250 -12.59 3.07 14.71
CA GLU A 250 -12.91 2.55 16.05
C GLU A 250 -11.76 1.74 16.68
N ASP A 251 -10.73 1.39 15.91
CA ASP A 251 -9.58 0.66 16.46
C ASP A 251 -8.68 1.58 17.29
N SER A 252 -8.27 1.12 18.45
CA SER A 252 -7.39 1.87 19.35
C SER A 252 -5.95 2.02 18.86
N TYR A 253 -5.56 1.31 17.77
CA TYR A 253 -4.21 1.33 17.24
C TYR A 253 -4.19 1.25 15.72
N LEU A 254 -3.73 2.33 15.08
CA LEU A 254 -3.57 2.47 13.64
C LEU A 254 -2.10 2.52 13.23
N CYS A 255 -1.74 1.79 12.19
CA CYS A 255 -0.50 1.97 11.45
C CYS A 255 -0.79 2.76 10.18
N CYS A 256 -0.19 3.94 10.03
CA CYS A 256 -0.45 4.84 8.92
C CYS A 256 0.80 5.06 8.05
N ASP A 257 0.60 5.15 6.74
CA ASP A 257 1.63 5.44 5.74
C ASP A 257 1.00 5.97 4.47
N GLU A 258 1.77 6.58 3.56
CA GLU A 258 1.28 6.99 2.26
C GLU A 258 2.13 6.43 1.12
N SER A 259 1.46 6.10 0.01
CA SER A 259 2.11 5.59 -1.18
C SER A 259 1.74 6.44 -2.40
N TYR A 260 2.73 6.83 -3.20
CA TYR A 260 2.46 7.62 -4.40
C TYR A 260 1.93 6.76 -5.55
N HIS A 261 1.14 7.38 -6.43
CA HIS A 261 0.78 6.84 -7.73
C HIS A 261 0.66 7.99 -8.74
N LYS A 262 1.07 7.78 -9.97
CA LYS A 262 0.89 8.78 -11.03
C LYS A 262 -0.56 8.81 -11.47
N VAL A 263 -1.08 10.00 -11.77
CA VAL A 263 -2.45 10.22 -12.26
C VAL A 263 -2.41 11.10 -13.51
N LEU A 264 -3.22 10.74 -14.50
CA LEU A 264 -3.43 11.58 -15.67
C LEU A 264 -4.36 12.72 -15.29
N VAL A 265 -3.99 13.93 -15.70
CA VAL A 265 -4.75 15.16 -15.49
C VAL A 265 -4.88 15.89 -16.82
N GLU A 266 -5.98 16.64 -16.99
CA GLU A 266 -6.22 17.42 -18.22
C GLU A 266 -5.25 18.59 -18.34
N GLU A 267 -4.95 19.23 -17.21
CA GLU A 267 -3.96 20.31 -17.16
C GLU A 267 -2.55 19.80 -17.39
N LYS A 268 -1.93 20.29 -18.44
CA LYS A 268 -0.52 20.00 -18.73
C LYS A 268 0.38 20.85 -17.83
N ASN A 269 1.43 20.22 -17.30
CA ASN A 269 2.47 20.96 -16.57
C ASN A 269 3.33 21.80 -17.55
N SER A 270 4.27 22.60 -17.02
CA SER A 270 5.21 23.42 -17.79
C SER A 270 6.02 22.65 -18.83
N LYS A 271 6.13 21.31 -18.68
CA LYS A 271 6.80 20.39 -19.62
C LYS A 271 5.81 19.73 -20.61
N GLY A 272 4.57 20.22 -20.73
CA GLY A 272 3.56 19.69 -21.63
C GLY A 272 3.00 18.32 -21.23
N LYS A 273 3.27 17.82 -19.99
CA LYS A 273 2.84 16.52 -19.52
C LYS A 273 1.60 16.63 -18.63
N GLY A 274 0.50 16.02 -19.04
CA GLY A 274 -0.73 15.86 -18.25
C GLY A 274 -0.63 14.73 -17.22
N VAL A 275 0.46 14.68 -16.42
CA VAL A 275 0.71 13.66 -15.40
C VAL A 275 1.13 14.34 -14.12
N ARG A 276 0.41 14.05 -13.04
CA ARG A 276 0.77 14.46 -11.67
C ARG A 276 1.09 13.25 -10.79
N GLN A 277 1.89 13.46 -9.78
CA GLN A 277 2.10 12.50 -8.71
C GLN A 277 0.99 12.70 -7.68
N GLY A 278 0.16 11.67 -7.51
CA GLY A 278 -0.86 11.63 -6.47
C GLY A 278 -0.44 10.67 -5.36
N TYR A 279 -1.11 10.74 -4.21
CA TYR A 279 -0.86 9.92 -3.04
C TYR A 279 -2.12 9.20 -2.58
N ILE A 280 -1.93 7.97 -2.15
CA ILE A 280 -2.92 7.16 -1.47
C ILE A 280 -2.46 7.04 -0.03
N TRP A 281 -3.32 7.39 0.90
CA TRP A 281 -3.11 7.20 2.32
C TRP A 281 -3.60 5.82 2.73
N ALA A 282 -2.85 5.13 3.55
CA ALA A 282 -3.20 3.84 4.10
C ALA A 282 -3.24 3.90 5.62
N ALA A 283 -4.30 3.40 6.22
CA ALA A 283 -4.44 3.23 7.65
C ALA A 283 -4.85 1.79 7.96
N VAL A 284 -4.05 1.08 8.74
CA VAL A 284 -4.30 -0.28 9.15
C VAL A 284 -4.76 -0.32 10.61
N ALA A 285 -5.99 -0.75 10.82
CA ALA A 285 -6.54 -1.06 12.13
C ALA A 285 -5.96 -2.41 12.60
N VAL A 286 -5.00 -2.33 13.50
CA VAL A 286 -4.15 -3.48 13.86
C VAL A 286 -4.92 -4.56 14.61
N ARG A 287 -5.78 -4.15 15.54
CA ARG A 287 -6.56 -5.06 16.39
C ARG A 287 -7.70 -5.72 15.61
N GLN A 288 -8.35 -4.95 14.75
CA GLN A 288 -9.46 -5.42 13.92
C GLN A 288 -8.99 -6.09 12.62
N LYS A 289 -7.70 -5.99 12.26
CA LYS A 289 -7.10 -6.52 11.01
C LYS A 289 -7.77 -5.97 9.75
N LEU A 290 -8.16 -4.71 9.79
CA LEU A 290 -8.75 -3.98 8.67
C LEU A 290 -7.71 -3.02 8.06
N ILE A 291 -7.87 -2.74 6.78
CA ILE A 291 -7.04 -1.74 6.06
C ILE A 291 -7.95 -0.73 5.38
N LEU A 292 -7.67 0.54 5.52
CA LEU A 292 -8.31 1.62 4.78
C LEU A 292 -7.32 2.22 3.78
N TYR A 293 -7.76 2.39 2.54
CA TYR A 293 -7.08 3.23 1.55
C TYR A 293 -7.93 4.46 1.27
N LEU A 294 -7.33 5.64 1.38
CA LEU A 294 -7.99 6.93 1.13
C LEU A 294 -7.28 7.67 0.01
N TYR A 295 -8.04 8.22 -0.93
CA TYR A 295 -7.53 8.99 -2.05
C TYR A 295 -8.31 10.29 -2.21
N GLU A 296 -7.73 11.39 -1.77
CA GLU A 296 -8.31 12.73 -1.86
C GLU A 296 -7.65 13.51 -3.00
N ASN A 297 -8.10 13.24 -4.23
CA ASN A 297 -7.57 13.82 -5.46
C ASN A 297 -6.04 13.80 -5.56
N GLY A 298 -5.43 12.78 -4.94
CA GLY A 298 -3.98 12.60 -4.90
C GLY A 298 -3.24 13.56 -3.98
N SER A 299 -3.94 14.27 -3.11
CA SER A 299 -3.32 15.22 -2.17
C SER A 299 -2.43 14.50 -1.16
N ARG A 300 -1.22 15.05 -0.95
CA ARG A 300 -0.33 14.70 0.17
C ARG A 300 -0.44 15.68 1.33
N SER A 301 -1.39 16.63 1.27
CA SER A 301 -1.57 17.62 2.33
C SER A 301 -1.90 16.95 3.66
N GLY A 302 -1.33 17.45 4.75
CA GLY A 302 -1.68 17.02 6.10
C GLY A 302 -3.17 17.15 6.42
N LYS A 303 -3.89 18.04 5.72
CA LYS A 303 -5.34 18.18 5.85
C LYS A 303 -6.06 16.85 5.66
N VAL A 304 -5.65 16.03 4.67
CA VAL A 304 -6.26 14.71 4.43
C VAL A 304 -6.17 13.81 5.66
N LEU A 305 -5.00 13.79 6.31
CA LEU A 305 -4.77 13.03 7.53
C LEU A 305 -5.61 13.60 8.69
N PHE A 306 -5.64 14.91 8.85
CA PHE A 306 -6.36 15.57 9.94
C PHE A 306 -7.87 15.41 9.79
N ASP A 307 -8.40 15.51 8.56
CA ASP A 307 -9.82 15.25 8.28
C ASP A 307 -10.18 13.77 8.51
N LEU A 308 -9.24 12.85 8.24
CA LEU A 308 -9.44 11.42 8.53
C LEU A 308 -9.49 11.14 10.03
N LEU A 309 -8.60 11.76 10.81
CA LEU A 309 -8.39 11.50 12.24
C LEU A 309 -9.06 12.54 13.15
N SER A 310 -9.98 13.36 12.63
CA SER A 310 -10.59 14.47 13.37
C SER A 310 -11.28 14.08 14.66
N GLU A 311 -11.89 12.88 14.67
CA GLU A 311 -12.61 12.32 15.84
C GLU A 311 -11.93 11.05 16.38
N TYR A 312 -10.71 10.79 15.94
CA TYR A 312 -9.99 9.58 16.34
C TYR A 312 -9.34 9.74 17.71
N GLU A 313 -9.56 8.75 18.57
CA GLU A 313 -8.90 8.60 19.86
C GLU A 313 -8.13 7.27 19.89
N GLY A 314 -6.82 7.35 20.07
CA GLY A 314 -5.99 6.14 20.10
C GLY A 314 -4.54 6.38 19.71
N THR A 315 -3.87 5.31 19.30
CA THR A 315 -2.45 5.36 18.94
C THR A 315 -2.28 5.29 17.42
N VAL A 316 -1.46 6.20 16.88
CA VAL A 316 -1.05 6.21 15.49
C VAL A 316 0.43 5.91 15.38
N GLN A 317 0.79 4.81 14.72
CA GLN A 317 2.18 4.52 14.35
C GLN A 317 2.45 5.00 12.93
N SER A 318 3.53 5.75 12.77
CA SER A 318 3.90 6.32 11.46
C SER A 318 5.41 6.61 11.39
N ASP A 319 5.87 7.01 10.22
CA ASP A 319 7.17 7.66 10.06
C ASP A 319 7.16 9.09 10.65
N ALA A 320 8.24 9.84 10.43
CA ALA A 320 8.37 11.23 10.91
C ALA A 320 7.93 12.27 9.87
N TYR A 321 7.09 11.92 8.90
CA TYR A 321 6.54 12.92 7.98
C TYR A 321 5.78 14.01 8.75
N SER A 322 6.00 15.26 8.36
CA SER A 322 5.56 16.44 9.10
C SER A 322 4.09 16.43 9.55
N PRO A 323 3.10 16.00 8.76
CA PRO A 323 1.72 15.89 9.22
C PRO A 323 1.53 14.94 10.40
N TYR A 324 2.22 13.79 10.43
CA TYR A 324 2.11 12.88 11.56
C TYR A 324 2.70 13.48 12.84
N ARG A 325 3.80 14.25 12.73
CA ARG A 325 4.39 14.94 13.89
C ARG A 325 3.45 15.98 14.50
N LYS A 326 2.58 16.60 13.69
CA LYS A 326 1.58 17.54 14.22
C LYS A 326 0.52 16.86 15.10
N LEU A 327 0.33 15.54 14.99
CA LEU A 327 -0.53 14.79 15.89
C LEU A 327 -0.02 14.72 17.34
N GLU A 328 1.26 15.08 17.58
CA GLU A 328 1.85 15.17 18.93
C GLU A 328 1.52 16.49 19.63
N SER A 329 0.86 17.43 18.96
CA SER A 329 0.50 18.74 19.53
C SER A 329 -0.79 18.68 20.34
N ASP A 330 -0.96 19.68 21.22
CA ASP A 330 -2.16 19.85 22.05
C ASP A 330 -3.47 20.01 21.24
N ALA A 331 -3.35 20.20 19.92
CA ALA A 331 -4.52 20.22 19.03
C ALA A 331 -5.17 18.83 18.84
N TYR A 332 -4.46 17.76 19.19
CA TYR A 332 -4.93 16.36 19.04
C TYR A 332 -4.74 15.57 20.34
N PRO A 333 -5.34 15.97 21.46
CA PRO A 333 -5.07 15.40 22.78
C PRO A 333 -5.48 13.92 22.90
N GLY A 334 -6.42 13.45 22.07
CA GLY A 334 -6.84 12.05 22.02
C GLY A 334 -5.89 11.14 21.24
N ILE A 335 -4.90 11.68 20.53
CA ILE A 335 -4.01 10.91 19.66
C ILE A 335 -2.62 10.78 20.28
N LYS A 336 -2.18 9.55 20.50
CA LYS A 336 -0.80 9.23 20.85
C LYS A 336 -0.05 8.78 19.60
N ARG A 337 0.95 9.53 19.15
CA ARG A 337 1.81 9.06 18.06
C ARG A 337 2.98 8.22 18.59
N ILE A 338 3.26 7.10 17.93
CA ILE A 338 4.47 6.29 18.12
C ILE A 338 5.25 6.17 16.81
N ALA A 339 6.56 6.02 16.92
CA ALA A 339 7.45 6.00 15.76
C ALA A 339 7.50 4.61 15.08
N CYS A 340 7.98 4.59 13.85
CA CYS A 340 8.44 3.38 13.18
C CYS A 340 9.95 3.23 13.36
N LEU A 341 10.38 2.24 14.12
CA LEU A 341 11.80 2.02 14.43
C LEU A 341 12.62 1.69 13.17
N GLN A 342 12.01 1.03 12.18
CA GLN A 342 12.67 0.71 10.93
C GLN A 342 13.05 1.95 10.12
N HIS A 343 12.19 2.99 10.07
CA HIS A 343 12.51 4.24 9.39
C HIS A 343 13.67 4.98 10.07
N VAL A 344 13.71 4.95 11.39
CA VAL A 344 14.83 5.53 12.16
C VAL A 344 16.13 4.77 11.90
N LYS A 345 16.09 3.43 11.97
CA LYS A 345 17.24 2.57 11.71
C LYS A 345 17.79 2.74 10.29
N ARG A 346 16.90 2.91 9.30
CA ARG A 346 17.30 3.08 7.88
C ARG A 346 18.26 4.25 7.69
N LYS A 347 18.09 5.34 8.44
CA LYS A 347 18.99 6.50 8.37
C LYS A 347 20.44 6.15 8.71
N PHE A 348 20.65 5.28 9.68
CA PHE A 348 21.97 4.79 10.06
C PHE A 348 22.48 3.68 9.13
N LEU A 349 21.58 2.88 8.53
CA LEU A 349 21.97 1.89 7.53
C LEU A 349 22.50 2.53 6.24
N GLU A 350 22.01 3.72 5.87
CA GLU A 350 22.49 4.48 4.70
C GLU A 350 23.96 4.93 4.85
N ILE A 351 24.48 4.99 6.08
CA ILE A 351 25.86 5.39 6.45
C ILE A 351 26.56 4.33 7.31
N GLN A 352 26.21 3.06 7.15
CA GLN A 352 26.69 1.96 8.02
C GLN A 352 28.20 1.70 7.92
N GLU A 353 28.91 2.32 6.98
CA GLU A 353 30.38 2.28 6.90
C GLU A 353 31.04 3.05 8.05
N GLU A 354 30.34 4.00 8.66
CA GLU A 354 30.81 4.74 9.81
C GLU A 354 30.62 3.91 11.10
N PRO A 355 31.69 3.74 11.94
CA PRO A 355 31.61 2.92 13.15
C PRO A 355 30.52 3.35 14.13
N ASP A 356 30.27 4.65 14.24
CA ASP A 356 29.21 5.19 15.10
C ASP A 356 27.81 4.80 14.62
N ALA A 357 27.57 4.84 13.30
CA ALA A 357 26.30 4.40 12.72
C ALA A 357 26.11 2.90 12.91
N GLN A 358 27.15 2.11 12.68
CA GLN A 358 27.13 0.68 12.91
C GLN A 358 26.74 0.35 14.37
N LYS A 359 27.28 1.07 15.34
CA LYS A 359 26.95 0.91 16.76
C LYS A 359 25.47 1.15 17.05
N ILE A 360 24.87 2.21 16.49
CA ILE A 360 23.43 2.49 16.63
C ILE A 360 22.58 1.40 15.97
N VAL A 361 23.00 0.93 14.80
CA VAL A 361 22.32 -0.19 14.10
C VAL A 361 22.37 -1.47 14.95
N GLU A 362 23.52 -1.79 15.54
CA GLU A 362 23.67 -2.95 16.43
C GLU A 362 22.76 -2.88 17.66
N LEU A 363 22.71 -1.72 18.32
CA LEU A 363 21.84 -1.50 19.48
C LEU A 363 20.35 -1.57 19.09
N THR A 364 20.00 -1.02 17.94
CA THR A 364 18.64 -1.13 17.41
C THR A 364 18.29 -2.60 17.07
N ASN A 365 19.23 -3.35 16.49
CA ASN A 365 19.06 -4.78 16.24
C ASN A 365 18.84 -5.60 17.51
N LYS A 366 19.46 -5.22 18.63
CA LYS A 366 19.20 -5.87 19.94
C LYS A 366 17.74 -5.72 20.36
N LEU A 367 17.09 -4.55 20.09
CA LEU A 367 15.66 -4.38 20.37
C LEU A 367 14.83 -5.38 19.57
N TYR A 368 15.11 -5.54 18.26
CA TYR A 368 14.42 -6.52 17.41
C TYR A 368 14.69 -7.96 17.85
N GLN A 369 15.93 -8.27 18.21
CA GLN A 369 16.29 -9.60 18.70
C GLN A 369 15.53 -9.94 19.98
N LYS A 370 15.50 -9.04 20.96
CA LYS A 370 14.77 -9.23 22.22
C LYS A 370 13.28 -9.37 22.00
N GLU A 371 12.70 -8.62 21.09
CA GLU A 371 11.31 -8.77 20.69
C GLU A 371 11.05 -10.12 20.03
N HIS A 372 11.97 -10.60 19.19
CA HIS A 372 11.86 -11.90 18.51
C HIS A 372 12.02 -13.09 19.45
N GLU A 373 12.90 -13.01 20.46
CA GLU A 373 13.09 -14.05 21.48
C GLU A 373 11.80 -14.34 22.26
N HIS A 374 10.95 -13.32 22.43
CA HIS A 374 9.75 -13.36 23.24
C HIS A 374 8.50 -12.92 22.47
N CYS A 375 8.46 -13.21 21.20
CA CYS A 375 7.49 -12.69 20.24
C CYS A 375 6.02 -12.82 20.66
N VAL A 376 5.29 -11.75 20.40
CA VAL A 376 3.86 -11.75 20.12
C VAL A 376 3.55 -12.85 19.10
N GLY A 377 2.71 -13.82 19.46
CA GLY A 377 2.37 -14.95 18.60
C GLY A 377 2.94 -16.30 19.05
N ARG A 378 3.77 -16.31 20.06
CA ARG A 378 4.14 -17.58 20.72
C ARG A 378 2.91 -18.13 21.45
N GLN A 379 2.62 -19.39 21.24
CA GLN A 379 1.46 -20.04 21.85
C GLN A 379 1.44 -19.81 23.37
N GLY A 380 0.38 -19.18 23.89
CA GLY A 380 0.22 -18.86 25.29
C GLY A 380 0.75 -17.50 25.78
N TRP A 381 1.37 -16.68 24.91
CA TRP A 381 1.81 -15.33 25.29
C TRP A 381 0.69 -14.30 25.07
N THR A 382 0.47 -13.47 26.09
CA THR A 382 -0.49 -12.36 26.06
C THR A 382 0.22 -11.01 25.82
N ASP A 383 -0.55 -9.97 25.44
CA ASP A 383 -0.05 -8.59 25.37
C ASP A 383 0.57 -8.14 26.70
N LYS A 384 0.01 -8.60 27.84
CA LYS A 384 0.54 -8.30 29.19
C LYS A 384 1.90 -8.94 29.43
N ASP A 385 2.12 -10.16 28.96
CA ASP A 385 3.41 -10.84 29.09
C ASP A 385 4.47 -10.16 28.24
N ASN A 386 4.12 -9.76 27.02
CA ASN A 386 5.01 -8.99 26.15
C ASN A 386 5.36 -7.64 26.77
N LEU A 387 4.40 -6.91 27.34
CA LEU A 387 4.66 -5.65 28.03
C LEU A 387 5.60 -5.86 29.23
N ARG A 388 5.38 -6.93 30.04
CA ARG A 388 6.25 -7.26 31.17
C ARG A 388 7.68 -7.54 30.71
N HIS A 389 7.82 -8.23 29.60
CA HIS A 389 9.12 -8.50 29.00
C HIS A 389 9.79 -7.21 28.49
N ARG A 390 9.08 -6.37 27.74
CA ARG A 390 9.56 -5.08 27.25
C ARG A 390 10.08 -4.18 28.38
N LYS A 391 9.38 -4.12 29.52
CA LYS A 391 9.81 -3.35 30.71
C LYS A 391 11.15 -3.80 31.29
N ARG A 392 11.58 -5.03 31.03
CA ARG A 392 12.87 -5.57 31.51
C ARG A 392 14.04 -5.19 30.60
N TYR A 393 13.89 -5.26 29.28
CA TYR A 393 15.01 -5.08 28.36
C TYR A 393 15.07 -3.68 27.72
N ALA A 394 13.91 -3.09 27.40
CA ALA A 394 13.88 -1.87 26.59
C ALA A 394 14.51 -0.66 27.27
N PRO A 395 14.29 -0.38 28.58
CA PRO A 395 14.88 0.80 29.23
C PRO A 395 16.40 0.83 29.15
N GLN A 396 17.07 -0.31 29.34
CA GLN A 396 18.52 -0.40 29.29
C GLN A 396 19.03 -0.12 27.88
N ILE A 397 18.50 -0.81 26.87
CA ILE A 397 18.95 -0.65 25.48
C ILE A 397 18.65 0.76 24.96
N LEU A 398 17.47 1.32 25.27
CA LEU A 398 17.13 2.69 24.90
C LEU A 398 18.07 3.70 25.58
N SER A 399 18.43 3.50 26.85
CA SER A 399 19.40 4.34 27.54
C SER A 399 20.78 4.30 26.87
N GLU A 400 21.23 3.12 26.46
CA GLU A 400 22.48 2.96 25.70
C GLU A 400 22.42 3.69 24.36
N ILE A 401 21.34 3.53 23.59
CA ILE A 401 21.14 4.22 22.32
C ILE A 401 21.19 5.75 22.55
N LYS A 402 20.46 6.27 23.53
CA LYS A 402 20.43 7.71 23.81
C LYS A 402 21.80 8.25 24.17
N ARG A 403 22.53 7.52 25.01
CA ARG A 403 23.91 7.90 25.39
C ARG A 403 24.83 7.97 24.17
N GLU A 404 24.75 6.96 23.26
CA GLU A 404 25.55 6.96 22.05
C GLU A 404 25.17 8.10 21.09
N LEU A 405 23.88 8.39 20.92
CA LEU A 405 23.43 9.52 20.13
C LEU A 405 23.94 10.85 20.65
N LEU A 406 23.89 11.06 21.98
CA LEU A 406 24.40 12.27 22.60
C LEU A 406 25.94 12.35 22.51
N ARG A 407 26.63 11.20 22.64
CA ARG A 407 28.09 11.12 22.45
C ARG A 407 28.47 11.52 21.02
N ILE A 408 27.76 10.99 19.99
CA ILE A 408 28.02 11.33 18.60
C ILE A 408 27.74 12.83 18.38
N LYS A 409 26.61 13.33 18.90
CA LYS A 409 26.22 14.73 18.74
C LYS A 409 27.21 15.71 19.36
N SER A 410 27.94 15.31 20.44
CA SER A 410 28.91 16.14 21.11
C SER A 410 30.32 16.10 20.49
N LYS A 411 30.55 15.33 19.43
CA LYS A 411 31.85 15.25 18.76
C LYS A 411 32.19 16.57 18.06
N PRO A 412 33.41 17.12 18.28
CA PRO A 412 33.84 18.37 17.64
C PRO A 412 33.94 18.30 16.12
N ASP A 413 34.21 17.10 15.59
CA ASP A 413 34.38 16.80 14.17
C ASP A 413 33.06 16.50 13.44
N LEU A 414 31.93 16.46 14.14
CA LEU A 414 30.63 16.24 13.56
C LEU A 414 30.14 17.48 12.79
N LEU A 415 30.20 17.44 11.49
CA LEU A 415 29.72 18.55 10.65
C LEU A 415 28.18 18.69 10.77
N PRO A 416 27.64 19.89 11.02
CA PRO A 416 26.20 20.12 11.28
C PRO A 416 25.24 19.65 10.16
N LYS A 417 25.71 19.52 8.92
CA LYS A 417 24.94 19.09 7.76
C LYS A 417 25.37 17.72 7.22
N SER A 418 26.18 16.98 7.97
CA SER A 418 26.55 15.62 7.59
C SER A 418 25.36 14.67 7.68
N GLU A 419 25.42 13.56 6.95
CA GLU A 419 24.41 12.51 7.00
C GLU A 419 24.29 11.93 8.40
N MET A 420 25.41 11.80 9.13
CA MET A 420 25.44 11.36 10.53
C MET A 420 24.71 12.34 11.45
N ALA A 421 24.98 13.65 11.35
CA ALA A 421 24.27 14.67 12.14
C ALA A 421 22.75 14.61 11.86
N GLY A 422 22.38 14.49 10.59
CA GLY A 422 20.99 14.36 10.16
C GLY A 422 20.31 13.10 10.74
N ALA A 423 21.01 11.96 10.74
CA ALA A 423 20.47 10.70 11.30
C ALA A 423 20.29 10.78 12.82
N VAL A 424 21.28 11.37 13.53
CA VAL A 424 21.23 11.57 14.98
C VAL A 424 20.08 12.52 15.37
N ASP A 425 19.99 13.67 14.70
CA ASP A 425 18.92 14.65 14.97
C ASP A 425 17.54 14.08 14.65
N TYR A 426 17.42 13.30 13.56
CA TYR A 426 16.18 12.59 13.23
C TYR A 426 15.77 11.64 14.34
N MET A 427 16.68 10.77 14.83
CA MET A 427 16.37 9.81 15.90
C MET A 427 16.06 10.52 17.22
N LEU A 428 16.81 11.55 17.58
CA LEU A 428 16.56 12.34 18.80
C LEU A 428 15.21 13.08 18.72
N SER A 429 14.84 13.62 17.55
CA SER A 429 13.54 14.27 17.34
C SER A 429 12.36 13.33 17.46
N GLN A 430 12.57 12.02 17.30
CA GLN A 430 11.56 10.98 17.43
C GLN A 430 11.60 10.26 18.79
N TRP A 431 12.43 10.73 19.73
CA TRP A 431 12.79 9.96 20.92
C TRP A 431 11.58 9.56 21.79
N GLU A 432 10.68 10.50 22.05
CA GLU A 432 9.48 10.22 22.83
C GLU A 432 8.53 9.24 22.11
N ALA A 433 8.36 9.39 20.81
CA ALA A 433 7.58 8.48 20.00
C ALA A 433 8.22 7.08 19.90
N ILE A 434 9.56 6.96 19.93
CA ILE A 434 10.27 5.69 20.04
C ILE A 434 10.01 5.01 21.39
N LYS A 435 10.11 5.75 22.48
CA LYS A 435 9.79 5.21 23.82
C LYS A 435 8.33 4.75 23.89
N GLY A 436 7.44 5.47 23.22
CA GLY A 436 6.02 5.13 23.13
C GLY A 436 5.74 3.74 22.61
N ILE A 437 6.60 3.17 21.75
CA ILE A 437 6.46 1.80 21.22
C ILE A 437 6.46 0.75 22.35
N PHE A 438 7.22 0.98 23.40
CA PHE A 438 7.43 0.03 24.49
C PHE A 438 6.46 0.19 25.67
N THR A 439 5.46 1.08 25.54
CA THR A 439 4.46 1.31 26.60
C THR A 439 3.35 0.28 26.61
N GLU A 440 3.13 -0.40 25.49
CA GLU A 440 2.11 -1.45 25.35
C GLU A 440 2.71 -2.71 24.72
N GLY A 441 2.16 -3.86 25.09
CA GLY A 441 2.65 -5.15 24.59
C GLY A 441 2.20 -5.49 23.18
N TYR A 442 1.17 -4.85 22.65
CA TYR A 442 0.61 -5.10 21.33
C TYR A 442 1.11 -4.15 20.24
N TYR A 443 1.87 -3.11 20.57
CA TYR A 443 2.47 -2.25 19.56
C TYR A 443 3.56 -2.97 18.79
N TYR A 444 3.63 -2.75 17.50
CA TYR A 444 4.74 -3.23 16.69
C TYR A 444 5.96 -2.32 16.82
N LEU A 445 7.16 -2.87 16.66
CA LEU A 445 8.40 -2.06 16.64
C LEU A 445 8.46 -1.16 15.40
N ASP A 446 7.81 -1.59 14.31
CA ASP A 446 7.85 -0.91 13.04
C ASP A 446 6.50 -0.92 12.32
N ASN A 447 6.44 -0.14 11.25
CA ASN A 447 5.25 0.04 10.43
C ASN A 447 5.17 -0.96 9.25
N ASN A 448 5.90 -2.10 9.33
CA ASN A 448 5.96 -3.10 8.27
C ASN A 448 4.59 -3.68 7.90
N LEU A 449 3.62 -3.61 8.81
CA LEU A 449 2.26 -4.10 8.54
C LEU A 449 1.62 -3.27 7.43
N VAL A 450 1.61 -1.94 7.53
CA VAL A 450 1.04 -1.07 6.48
C VAL A 450 1.90 -1.11 5.21
N GLU A 451 3.23 -1.24 5.33
CA GLU A 451 4.10 -1.38 4.17
C GLU A 451 3.76 -2.64 3.34
N ARG A 452 3.43 -3.75 4.00
CA ARG A 452 2.97 -4.98 3.31
C ARG A 452 1.69 -4.74 2.52
N TYR A 453 0.73 -4.01 3.07
CA TYR A 453 -0.49 -3.64 2.35
C TYR A 453 -0.21 -2.65 1.22
N ASN A 454 0.70 -1.70 1.41
CA ASN A 454 1.13 -0.78 0.36
C ASN A 454 1.80 -1.48 -0.84
N ARG A 455 2.21 -2.76 -0.71
CA ARG A 455 2.68 -3.57 -1.85
C ARG A 455 1.62 -3.75 -2.93
N TYR A 456 0.35 -3.84 -2.59
CA TYR A 456 -0.73 -3.89 -3.58
C TYR A 456 -0.77 -2.63 -4.45
N ILE A 457 -0.46 -1.47 -3.87
CA ILE A 457 -0.33 -0.20 -4.60
C ILE A 457 0.95 -0.21 -5.43
N SER A 458 2.09 -0.59 -4.85
CA SER A 458 3.39 -0.54 -5.51
C SER A 458 3.54 -1.56 -6.65
N LEU A 459 2.99 -2.76 -6.51
CA LEU A 459 2.93 -3.76 -7.59
C LEU A 459 2.06 -3.27 -8.74
N SER A 460 0.93 -2.67 -8.41
CA SER A 460 0.05 -2.10 -9.41
C SER A 460 0.71 -0.97 -10.22
N ARG A 461 1.58 -0.15 -9.62
CA ARG A 461 2.33 0.88 -10.35
C ARG A 461 3.21 0.30 -11.47
N ARG A 462 3.71 -0.91 -11.29
CA ARG A 462 4.51 -1.61 -12.31
C ARG A 462 3.67 -2.11 -13.47
N ASN A 463 2.43 -2.50 -13.20
CA ASN A 463 1.51 -3.07 -14.19
C ASN A 463 0.57 -2.02 -14.82
N SER A 464 0.33 -0.91 -14.13
CA SER A 464 -0.50 0.22 -14.58
C SER A 464 0.17 1.51 -14.14
N LEU A 465 0.87 2.13 -15.07
CA LEU A 465 1.75 3.27 -14.81
C LEU A 465 1.02 4.50 -14.28
N PHE A 466 -0.27 4.64 -14.60
CA PHE A 466 -1.09 5.80 -14.25
C PHE A 466 -2.49 5.39 -13.80
N PHE A 467 -3.09 6.20 -12.93
CA PHE A 467 -4.55 6.30 -12.87
C PHE A 467 -5.03 7.12 -14.07
N GLY A 468 -6.07 6.69 -14.75
CA GLY A 468 -6.63 7.41 -15.87
C GLY A 468 -7.27 8.76 -15.49
N SER A 469 -7.61 8.94 -14.19
CA SER A 469 -8.16 10.16 -13.61
C SER A 469 -8.15 10.09 -12.09
N HIS A 470 -8.41 11.20 -11.40
CA HIS A 470 -8.63 11.24 -9.94
C HIS A 470 -9.81 10.34 -9.51
N LYS A 471 -10.91 10.34 -10.28
CA LYS A 471 -12.06 9.44 -10.04
C LYS A 471 -11.65 7.96 -10.08
N GLY A 472 -10.76 7.59 -11.01
CA GLY A 472 -10.19 6.24 -11.11
C GLY A 472 -9.35 5.84 -9.91
N GLY A 473 -8.61 6.79 -9.33
CA GLY A 473 -7.85 6.59 -8.09
C GLY A 473 -8.76 6.30 -6.89
N GLY A 474 -9.84 7.08 -6.72
CA GLY A 474 -10.84 6.85 -5.67
C GLY A 474 -11.54 5.49 -5.78
N LYS A 475 -12.05 5.14 -6.97
CA LYS A 475 -12.68 3.83 -7.24
C LYS A 475 -11.77 2.66 -6.93
N ARG A 476 -10.45 2.81 -7.19
CA ARG A 476 -9.47 1.80 -6.84
C ARG A 476 -9.39 1.56 -5.33
N CYS A 477 -9.35 2.61 -4.53
CA CYS A 477 -9.27 2.49 -3.07
C CYS A 477 -10.48 1.75 -2.51
N ILE A 478 -11.68 2.04 -3.01
CA ILE A 478 -12.92 1.37 -2.61
C ILE A 478 -12.85 -0.14 -2.88
N ILE A 479 -12.52 -0.53 -4.13
CA ILE A 479 -12.52 -1.94 -4.51
C ILE A 479 -11.37 -2.72 -3.86
N LEU A 480 -10.18 -2.12 -3.76
CA LEU A 480 -9.03 -2.77 -3.12
C LEU A 480 -9.30 -3.00 -1.63
N PHE A 481 -9.88 -2.02 -0.95
CA PHE A 481 -10.25 -2.13 0.45
C PHE A 481 -11.27 -3.26 0.68
N ALA A 482 -12.37 -3.25 -0.06
CA ALA A 482 -13.39 -4.29 0.03
C ALA A 482 -12.82 -5.69 -0.26
N GLY A 483 -11.95 -5.80 -1.27
CA GLY A 483 -11.30 -7.06 -1.63
C GLY A 483 -10.38 -7.60 -0.55
N LEU A 484 -9.57 -6.76 0.08
CA LEU A 484 -8.67 -7.17 1.16
C LEU A 484 -9.45 -7.51 2.44
N PHE A 485 -10.53 -6.78 2.73
CA PHE A 485 -11.43 -7.12 3.83
C PHE A 485 -11.95 -8.56 3.67
N MET A 486 -12.42 -8.92 2.49
CA MET A 486 -12.95 -10.27 2.22
C MET A 486 -11.87 -11.35 2.31
N GLN A 487 -10.65 -11.08 1.85
CA GLN A 487 -9.52 -12.01 2.01
C GLN A 487 -9.19 -12.25 3.49
N ASN A 488 -9.12 -11.19 4.29
CA ASN A 488 -8.80 -11.29 5.72
C ASN A 488 -9.91 -11.99 6.52
N ALA A 489 -11.18 -11.85 6.10
CA ALA A 489 -12.32 -12.54 6.69
C ALA A 489 -12.42 -14.03 6.30
N GLY A 490 -11.47 -14.57 5.54
CA GLY A 490 -11.47 -15.96 5.08
C GLY A 490 -12.53 -16.25 3.99
N ASN A 491 -13.21 -15.24 3.48
CA ASN A 491 -14.20 -15.36 2.42
C ASN A 491 -13.52 -15.25 1.04
N LYS A 492 -13.89 -16.13 0.13
CA LYS A 492 -13.48 -15.99 -1.28
C LYS A 492 -14.15 -14.75 -1.87
N TYR A 493 -13.40 -13.94 -2.59
CA TYR A 493 -13.89 -12.71 -3.25
C TYR A 493 -15.20 -12.92 -4.04
N LEU A 494 -15.38 -14.11 -4.60
CA LEU A 494 -16.57 -14.52 -5.34
C LEU A 494 -17.85 -14.62 -4.51
N ARG A 495 -17.77 -14.79 -3.16
CA ARG A 495 -18.97 -14.96 -2.32
C ARG A 495 -19.77 -13.69 -2.04
N ILE A 496 -19.17 -12.49 -2.20
CA ILE A 496 -19.92 -11.23 -2.02
C ILE A 496 -21.11 -11.12 -2.96
N TYR A 497 -21.00 -11.69 -4.16
CA TYR A 497 -22.01 -11.56 -5.21
C TYR A 497 -22.96 -12.76 -5.32
N HIS A 498 -22.69 -13.86 -4.60
CA HIS A 498 -23.58 -15.01 -4.51
C HIS A 498 -24.47 -15.04 -3.26
N GLY A 499 -24.30 -14.10 -2.32
CA GLY A 499 -24.98 -14.06 -1.04
C GLY A 499 -26.37 -13.43 -1.10
N GLY A 500 -27.30 -14.12 -1.74
CA GLY A 500 -28.68 -13.70 -1.72
C GLY A 500 -29.62 -14.83 -2.11
N ASN A 501 -29.43 -16.05 -1.59
CA ASN A 501 -30.49 -17.07 -1.51
C ASN A 501 -29.91 -18.35 -0.89
N GLN A 502 -29.92 -18.41 0.42
CA GLN A 502 -30.23 -19.60 1.23
C GLN A 502 -31.01 -19.16 2.44
#